data_10038067a2c3db069943ff444a333601
#
_entry.id   10038067a2c3db069943ff444a333601
#
_cell.length_a   1.000
_cell.length_b   1.000
_cell.length_c   1.000
_cell.angle_alpha   90.00
_cell.angle_beta   90.00
_cell.angle_gamma   90.00
#
_symmetry.space_group_name_H-M   'P 1'
#
loop_
_entity.id
_entity.type
_entity.pdbx_description
1 polymer ?
#
loop_
_entity_poly.entity_id
_entity_poly.type
_entity_poly.pdbx_seq_one_letter_code
_entity_poly.pdbx_strand_id
1 'polypeptide(L)'
;METAGRETYRVWGYGVIETPRARPLAERVLFLARALREIIEREHPIEAAVEDLFIAKNSRTAASVGHGRGAILLTLAEAGLPITEYNPRQVKVALTGYGAADKSQMQNMVQRLLRLKEIPKPDDAADALAIALCHINSASFLAGARA
;
A
#
# COMPACT_ATOMS: atom_id res chain seq x y z
N MET A 1 1.46 5.30 -8.37
CA MET A 1 2.29 6.47 -8.05
C MET A 1 3.66 6.33 -8.69
N GLU A 2 4.29 7.40 -9.10
CA GLU A 2 5.63 7.41 -9.70
C GLU A 2 6.43 8.64 -9.21
N THR A 3 7.76 8.62 -9.39
CA THR A 3 8.59 9.81 -9.18
C THR A 3 8.63 10.64 -10.46
N ALA A 4 8.55 11.96 -10.30
CA ALA A 4 8.68 12.93 -11.39
C ALA A 4 9.97 13.78 -11.25
N GLY A 5 11.03 13.21 -10.66
CA GLY A 5 12.30 13.85 -10.32
C GLY A 5 12.61 13.76 -8.82
N ARG A 6 13.73 14.36 -8.37
CA ARG A 6 14.07 14.34 -6.94
C ARG A 6 12.96 15.00 -6.11
N GLU A 7 12.38 14.22 -5.17
CA GLU A 7 11.34 14.67 -4.22
C GLU A 7 10.00 15.12 -4.85
N THR A 8 9.72 14.76 -6.08
CA THR A 8 8.43 15.03 -6.71
C THR A 8 7.71 13.71 -7.02
N TYR A 9 6.48 13.57 -6.52
CA TYR A 9 5.66 12.37 -6.70
C TYR A 9 4.42 12.71 -7.52
N ARG A 10 4.04 11.82 -8.42
CA ARG A 10 2.78 11.86 -9.15
C ARG A 10 1.87 10.74 -8.68
N VAL A 11 0.72 11.11 -8.15
CA VAL A 11 -0.33 10.16 -7.72
C VAL A 11 -1.34 10.04 -8.85
N TRP A 12 -1.47 8.84 -9.43
CA TRP A 12 -2.47 8.55 -10.47
C TRP A 12 -3.86 8.34 -9.88
N GLY A 13 -3.92 7.73 -8.69
CA GLY A 13 -5.14 7.49 -7.94
C GLY A 13 -4.86 6.79 -6.63
N TYR A 14 -5.83 6.82 -5.75
CA TYR A 14 -5.84 6.10 -4.49
C TYR A 14 -7.29 5.85 -4.05
N GLY A 15 -7.49 4.87 -3.21
CA GLY A 15 -8.81 4.53 -2.69
C GLY A 15 -8.79 3.19 -1.97
N VAL A 16 -9.97 2.59 -1.80
CA VAL A 16 -10.15 1.28 -1.19
C VAL A 16 -11.04 0.40 -2.08
N ILE A 17 -10.77 -0.89 -2.06
CA ILE A 17 -11.64 -1.91 -2.65
C ILE A 17 -12.58 -2.40 -1.55
N GLU A 18 -13.82 -1.94 -1.57
CA GLU A 18 -14.83 -2.38 -0.62
C GLU A 18 -15.49 -3.69 -1.08
N THR A 19 -15.36 -4.74 -0.27
CA THR A 19 -16.00 -6.02 -0.55
C THR A 19 -17.38 -6.09 0.10
N PRO A 20 -18.40 -6.65 -0.57
CA PRO A 20 -19.76 -6.75 -0.03
C PRO A 20 -19.80 -7.57 1.26
N ARG A 21 -20.10 -6.95 2.40
CA ARG A 21 -20.04 -7.59 3.74
C ARG A 21 -21.00 -8.77 3.90
N ALA A 22 -22.15 -8.72 3.21
CA ALA A 22 -23.16 -9.76 3.27
C ALA A 22 -22.83 -11.03 2.45
N ARG A 23 -21.77 -11.01 1.66
CA ARG A 23 -21.37 -12.14 0.83
C ARG A 23 -20.46 -13.11 1.60
N PRO A 24 -20.50 -14.41 1.27
CA PRO A 24 -19.55 -15.40 1.78
C PRO A 24 -18.10 -14.98 1.55
N LEU A 25 -17.20 -15.43 2.43
CA LEU A 25 -15.78 -15.07 2.37
C LEU A 25 -15.15 -15.34 1.00
N ALA A 26 -15.43 -16.51 0.42
CA ALA A 26 -14.89 -16.88 -0.89
C ALA A 26 -15.29 -15.89 -2.01
N GLU A 27 -16.55 -15.44 -2.00
CA GLU A 27 -17.03 -14.45 -2.96
C GLU A 27 -16.38 -13.08 -2.75
N ARG A 28 -16.15 -12.69 -1.50
CA ARG A 28 -15.47 -11.44 -1.15
C ARG A 28 -14.01 -11.46 -1.58
N VAL A 29 -13.33 -12.57 -1.37
CA VAL A 29 -11.94 -12.78 -1.81
C VAL A 29 -11.85 -12.74 -3.33
N LEU A 30 -12.77 -13.39 -4.03
CA LEU A 30 -12.85 -13.34 -5.49
C LEU A 30 -13.11 -11.92 -6.00
N PHE A 31 -14.03 -11.19 -5.36
CA PHE A 31 -14.30 -9.80 -5.70
C PHE A 31 -13.04 -8.92 -5.58
N LEU A 32 -12.32 -9.05 -4.45
CA LEU A 32 -11.07 -8.33 -4.21
C LEU A 32 -10.04 -8.61 -5.30
N ALA A 33 -9.81 -9.90 -5.62
CA ALA A 33 -8.85 -10.30 -6.65
C ALA A 33 -9.21 -9.74 -8.04
N ARG A 34 -10.50 -9.78 -8.42
CA ARG A 34 -10.97 -9.22 -9.69
C ARG A 34 -10.78 -7.71 -9.78
N ALA A 35 -11.21 -6.98 -8.75
CA ALA A 35 -11.07 -5.54 -8.70
C ALA A 35 -9.59 -5.09 -8.74
N LEU A 36 -8.71 -5.81 -8.04
CA LEU A 36 -7.27 -5.54 -8.09
C LEU A 36 -6.70 -5.84 -9.49
N ARG A 37 -7.11 -6.92 -10.14
CA ARG A 37 -6.68 -7.26 -11.51
C ARG A 37 -7.08 -6.16 -12.50
N GLU A 38 -8.32 -5.66 -12.43
CA GLU A 38 -8.78 -4.54 -13.26
C GLU A 38 -7.93 -3.28 -13.07
N ILE A 39 -7.53 -2.99 -11.83
CA ILE A 39 -6.63 -1.86 -11.54
C ILE A 39 -5.25 -2.11 -12.18
N ILE A 40 -4.68 -3.29 -12.03
CA ILE A 40 -3.38 -3.63 -12.61
C ILE A 40 -3.41 -3.52 -14.14
N GLU A 41 -4.46 -4.04 -14.78
CA GLU A 41 -4.64 -3.99 -16.23
C GLU A 41 -4.84 -2.56 -16.75
N ARG A 42 -5.45 -1.68 -15.98
CA ARG A 42 -5.68 -0.29 -16.37
C ARG A 42 -4.45 0.60 -16.16
N GLU A 43 -3.79 0.44 -15.00
CA GLU A 43 -2.71 1.34 -14.58
C GLU A 43 -1.32 0.87 -15.01
N HIS A 44 -1.16 -0.40 -15.41
CA HIS A 44 0.10 -1.00 -15.83
C HIS A 44 1.29 -0.72 -14.88
N PRO A 45 1.15 -1.03 -13.57
CA PRO A 45 2.25 -0.83 -12.63
C PRO A 45 3.44 -1.73 -12.99
N ILE A 46 4.65 -1.29 -12.64
CA ILE A 46 5.88 -2.06 -12.88
C ILE A 46 6.32 -2.86 -11.66
N GLU A 47 5.83 -2.51 -10.47
CA GLU A 47 6.13 -3.15 -9.20
C GLU A 47 5.03 -2.86 -8.18
N ALA A 48 5.00 -3.62 -7.10
CA ALA A 48 4.02 -3.48 -6.03
C ALA A 48 4.68 -3.45 -4.65
N ALA A 49 4.17 -2.58 -3.79
CA ALA A 49 4.53 -2.52 -2.38
C ALA A 49 3.33 -2.93 -1.52
N VAL A 50 3.55 -3.82 -0.57
CA VAL A 50 2.49 -4.39 0.28
C VAL A 50 2.89 -4.24 1.74
N GLU A 51 1.91 -3.98 2.61
CA GLU A 51 2.16 -3.99 4.04
C GLU A 51 2.41 -5.42 4.54
N ASP A 52 3.49 -5.62 5.31
CA ASP A 52 3.72 -6.85 6.06
C ASP A 52 2.93 -6.77 7.36
N LEU A 53 1.70 -7.27 7.32
CA LEU A 53 0.81 -7.29 8.46
C LEU A 53 1.23 -8.37 9.46
N PHE A 54 1.68 -7.94 10.64
CA PHE A 54 1.85 -8.84 11.77
C PHE A 54 0.47 -9.26 12.28
N ILE A 55 -0.01 -10.43 11.86
CA ILE A 55 -1.30 -10.97 12.33
C ILE A 55 -1.14 -11.36 13.79
N ALA A 56 -1.67 -10.56 14.70
CA ALA A 56 -1.70 -10.89 16.12
C ALA A 56 -2.44 -12.23 16.32
N LYS A 57 -1.84 -13.14 17.07
CA LYS A 57 -2.24 -14.56 17.19
C LYS A 57 -3.69 -14.83 17.64
N ASN A 58 -4.46 -13.82 18.08
CA ASN A 58 -5.75 -14.02 18.74
C ASN A 58 -6.89 -13.13 18.24
N SER A 59 -6.86 -12.59 17.04
CA SER A 59 -7.98 -11.77 16.55
C SER A 59 -8.92 -12.59 15.67
N ARG A 60 -10.24 -12.49 15.90
CA ARG A 60 -11.27 -13.08 15.04
C ARG A 60 -11.17 -12.60 13.59
N THR A 61 -10.56 -11.45 13.39
CA THR A 61 -10.35 -10.84 12.07
C THR A 61 -9.07 -11.32 11.39
N ALA A 62 -8.12 -11.92 12.13
CA ALA A 62 -6.82 -12.33 11.60
C ALA A 62 -6.93 -13.28 10.40
N ALA A 63 -7.83 -14.27 10.48
CA ALA A 63 -8.06 -15.20 9.37
C ALA A 63 -8.61 -14.47 8.13
N SER A 64 -9.58 -13.59 8.31
CA SER A 64 -10.19 -12.82 7.21
C SER A 64 -9.17 -11.87 6.53
N VAL A 65 -8.33 -11.21 7.34
CA VAL A 65 -7.23 -10.37 6.86
C VAL A 65 -6.20 -11.20 6.10
N GLY A 66 -5.85 -12.39 6.64
CA GLY A 66 -4.93 -13.32 5.98
C GLY A 66 -5.43 -13.80 4.62
N HIS A 67 -6.72 -14.13 4.49
CA HIS A 67 -7.31 -14.52 3.21
C HIS A 67 -7.27 -13.36 2.18
N GLY A 68 -7.60 -12.15 2.60
CA GLY A 68 -7.51 -10.97 1.74
C GLY A 68 -6.09 -10.71 1.28
N ARG A 69 -5.12 -10.78 2.21
CA ARG A 69 -3.69 -10.64 1.89
C ARG A 69 -3.23 -11.71 0.91
N GLY A 70 -3.60 -12.97 1.13
CA GLY A 70 -3.26 -14.07 0.20
C GLY A 70 -3.79 -13.82 -1.21
N ALA A 71 -5.03 -13.33 -1.34
CA ALA A 71 -5.59 -12.97 -2.63
C ALA A 71 -4.84 -11.81 -3.32
N ILE A 72 -4.43 -10.81 -2.56
CA ILE A 72 -3.63 -9.68 -3.08
C ILE A 72 -2.29 -10.21 -3.61
N LEU A 73 -1.54 -10.95 -2.80
CA LEU A 73 -0.23 -11.49 -3.20
C LEU A 73 -0.33 -12.40 -4.42
N LEU A 74 -1.33 -13.27 -4.47
CA LEU A 74 -1.58 -14.13 -5.62
C LEU A 74 -1.86 -13.32 -6.88
N THR A 75 -2.74 -12.33 -6.81
CA THR A 75 -3.10 -11.50 -7.97
C THR A 75 -1.90 -10.70 -8.50
N LEU A 76 -1.07 -10.15 -7.62
CA LEU A 76 0.15 -9.45 -8.00
C LEU A 76 1.18 -10.38 -8.63
N ALA A 77 1.34 -11.58 -8.08
CA ALA A 77 2.26 -12.61 -8.62
C ALA A 77 1.79 -13.13 -9.99
N GLU A 78 0.49 -13.37 -10.17
CA GLU A 78 -0.09 -13.74 -11.47
C GLU A 78 0.15 -12.67 -12.55
N ALA A 79 0.17 -11.40 -12.16
CA ALA A 79 0.50 -10.28 -13.03
C ALA A 79 2.01 -10.14 -13.32
N GLY A 80 2.85 -10.97 -12.70
CA GLY A 80 4.31 -10.92 -12.85
C GLY A 80 4.98 -9.70 -12.21
N LEU A 81 4.32 -9.03 -11.25
CA LEU A 81 4.85 -7.85 -10.60
C LEU A 81 5.87 -8.22 -9.51
N PRO A 82 7.06 -7.60 -9.48
CA PRO A 82 7.92 -7.63 -8.32
C PRO A 82 7.19 -7.08 -7.10
N ILE A 83 7.22 -7.81 -5.98
CA ILE A 83 6.52 -7.44 -4.74
C ILE A 83 7.55 -7.16 -3.66
N THR A 84 7.45 -6.00 -3.01
CA THR A 84 8.23 -5.65 -1.82
C THR A 84 7.29 -5.45 -0.64
N GLU A 85 7.62 -6.07 0.49
CA GLU A 85 6.84 -6.00 1.71
C GLU A 85 7.49 -5.04 2.72
N TYR A 86 6.67 -4.22 3.38
CA TYR A 86 7.09 -3.24 4.37
C TYR A 86 6.33 -3.42 5.68
N ASN A 87 7.03 -3.53 6.80
CA ASN A 87 6.36 -3.49 8.09
C ASN A 87 6.01 -2.04 8.50
N PRO A 88 5.03 -1.83 9.39
CA PRO A 88 4.56 -0.50 9.78
C PRO A 88 5.68 0.39 10.33
N ARG A 89 6.66 -0.17 11.04
CA ARG A 89 7.77 0.60 11.60
C ARG A 89 8.70 1.14 10.51
N GLN A 90 8.99 0.33 9.49
CA GLN A 90 9.78 0.78 8.33
C GLN A 90 9.11 1.94 7.63
N VAL A 91 7.78 1.87 7.40
CA VAL A 91 7.02 2.94 6.77
C VAL A 91 7.08 4.22 7.61
N LYS A 92 6.89 4.13 8.93
CA LYS A 92 7.00 5.27 9.84
C LYS A 92 8.38 5.92 9.80
N VAL A 93 9.43 5.14 9.91
CA VAL A 93 10.81 5.67 9.85
C VAL A 93 11.09 6.32 8.50
N ALA A 94 10.68 5.71 7.40
CA ALA A 94 10.92 6.24 6.06
C ALA A 94 10.25 7.61 5.82
N LEU A 95 9.05 7.84 6.36
CA LEU A 95 8.31 9.07 6.14
C LEU A 95 8.62 10.16 7.16
N THR A 96 8.83 9.79 8.43
CA THR A 96 8.92 10.76 9.54
C THR A 96 10.29 10.78 10.22
N GLY A 97 11.17 9.84 9.90
CA GLY A 97 12.42 9.61 10.64
C GLY A 97 12.21 8.95 12.01
N TYR A 98 10.97 8.66 12.41
CA TYR A 98 10.63 8.18 13.75
C TYR A 98 9.67 7.00 13.73
N GLY A 99 10.13 5.83 14.23
CA GLY A 99 9.38 4.57 14.16
C GLY A 99 8.14 4.46 15.06
N ALA A 100 7.94 5.41 15.99
CA ALA A 100 6.77 5.48 16.87
C ALA A 100 5.80 6.62 16.47
N ALA A 101 5.91 7.16 15.26
CA ALA A 101 5.01 8.17 14.76
C ALA A 101 3.55 7.71 14.87
N ASP A 102 2.67 8.60 15.31
CA ASP A 102 1.25 8.33 15.42
C ASP A 102 0.54 8.46 14.06
N LYS A 103 -0.73 8.06 14.03
CA LYS A 103 -1.53 8.05 12.79
C LYS A 103 -1.69 9.45 12.19
N SER A 104 -1.92 10.45 13.01
CA SER A 104 -2.08 11.83 12.55
C SER A 104 -0.79 12.36 11.92
N GLN A 105 0.36 12.08 12.54
CA GLN A 105 1.67 12.45 12.00
C GLN A 105 1.91 11.79 10.63
N MET A 106 1.58 10.51 10.48
CA MET A 106 1.69 9.80 9.22
C MET A 106 0.80 10.39 8.13
N GLN A 107 -0.47 10.62 8.42
CA GLN A 107 -1.43 11.20 7.47
C GLN A 107 -1.04 12.61 7.03
N ASN A 108 -0.60 13.45 7.96
CA ASN A 108 -0.10 14.80 7.65
C ASN A 108 1.17 14.73 6.78
N MET A 109 2.07 13.78 7.04
CA MET A 109 3.27 13.62 6.23
C MET A 109 2.93 13.18 4.80
N VAL A 110 2.02 12.22 4.63
CA VAL A 110 1.52 11.79 3.32
C VAL A 110 0.92 12.98 2.55
N GLN A 111 0.04 13.75 3.19
CA GLN A 111 -0.58 14.92 2.59
C GLN A 111 0.47 15.93 2.11
N ARG A 112 1.47 16.23 2.93
CA ARG A 112 2.52 17.22 2.62
C ARG A 112 3.44 16.74 1.50
N LEU A 113 3.93 15.51 1.57
CA LEU A 113 4.84 14.94 0.57
C LEU A 113 4.19 14.83 -0.81
N LEU A 114 2.91 14.46 -0.85
CA LEU A 114 2.16 14.33 -2.08
C LEU A 114 1.45 15.62 -2.51
N ARG A 115 1.58 16.71 -1.73
CA ARG A 115 0.95 18.02 -1.97
C ARG A 115 -0.56 17.91 -2.20
N LEU A 116 -1.22 17.03 -1.43
CA LEU A 116 -2.66 16.85 -1.52
C LEU A 116 -3.40 18.01 -0.86
N LYS A 117 -4.56 18.37 -1.40
CA LYS A 117 -5.41 19.44 -0.85
C LYS A 117 -5.92 19.11 0.56
N GLU A 118 -6.19 17.83 0.81
CA GLU A 118 -6.70 17.32 2.08
C GLU A 118 -6.06 15.97 2.42
N ILE A 119 -6.20 15.54 3.67
CA ILE A 119 -5.74 14.23 4.12
C ILE A 119 -6.53 13.15 3.38
N PRO A 120 -5.86 12.15 2.79
CA PRO A 120 -6.54 11.05 2.08
C PRO A 120 -7.50 10.29 2.98
N LYS A 121 -8.68 9.99 2.45
CA LYS A 121 -9.71 9.19 3.12
C LYS A 121 -10.19 8.06 2.22
N PRO A 122 -10.62 6.93 2.81
CA PRO A 122 -10.51 6.59 4.23
C PRO A 122 -9.05 6.38 4.67
N ASP A 123 -8.84 6.12 5.96
CA ASP A 123 -7.50 5.96 6.55
C ASP A 123 -6.63 4.94 5.82
N ASP A 124 -7.23 3.81 5.40
CA ASP A 124 -6.53 2.75 4.65
C ASP A 124 -5.92 3.26 3.33
N ALA A 125 -6.53 4.27 2.70
CA ALA A 125 -5.98 4.89 1.50
C ALA A 125 -4.73 5.74 1.83
N ALA A 126 -4.71 6.40 2.98
CA ALA A 126 -3.52 7.12 3.45
C ALA A 126 -2.38 6.15 3.79
N ASP A 127 -2.70 5.01 4.41
CA ASP A 127 -1.73 3.96 4.75
C ASP A 127 -1.11 3.36 3.46
N ALA A 128 -1.92 3.09 2.44
CA ALA A 128 -1.44 2.61 1.14
C ALA A 128 -0.50 3.63 0.45
N LEU A 129 -0.84 4.91 0.49
CA LEU A 129 0.03 5.98 -0.03
C LEU A 129 1.35 6.09 0.77
N ALA A 130 1.31 5.88 2.09
CA ALA A 130 2.51 5.88 2.92
C ALA A 130 3.46 4.73 2.54
N ILE A 131 2.93 3.52 2.29
CA ILE A 131 3.71 2.37 1.84
C ILE A 131 4.34 2.64 0.47
N ALA A 132 3.58 3.20 -0.46
CA ALA A 132 4.08 3.55 -1.78
C ALA A 132 5.20 4.60 -1.72
N LEU A 133 5.08 5.62 -0.86
CA LEU A 133 6.15 6.60 -0.62
C LEU A 133 7.40 5.95 -0.02
N CYS A 134 7.22 5.07 0.97
CA CYS A 134 8.31 4.31 1.57
C CYS A 134 9.07 3.51 0.51
N HIS A 135 8.35 2.83 -0.38
CA HIS A 135 8.92 2.02 -1.44
C HIS A 135 9.73 2.85 -2.44
N ILE A 136 9.16 3.91 -2.96
CA ILE A 136 9.82 4.80 -3.93
C ILE A 136 11.09 5.42 -3.32
N ASN A 137 11.05 5.88 -2.08
CA ASN A 137 12.21 6.45 -1.41
C ASN A 137 13.31 5.42 -1.18
N SER A 138 12.95 4.18 -0.83
CA SER A 138 13.90 3.08 -0.66
C SER A 138 14.56 2.67 -1.98
N ALA A 139 13.80 2.59 -3.06
CA ALA A 139 14.32 2.28 -4.39
C ALA A 139 15.28 3.36 -4.90
N SER A 140 14.93 4.63 -4.69
CA SER A 140 15.80 5.76 -5.07
C SER A 140 17.11 5.77 -4.30
N PHE A 141 17.09 5.41 -3.00
CA PHE A 141 18.30 5.28 -2.19
C PHE A 141 19.23 4.17 -2.71
N LEU A 142 18.68 3.01 -3.06
CA LEU A 142 19.44 1.87 -3.60
C LEU A 142 20.01 2.15 -4.99
N ALA A 143 19.30 2.91 -5.83
CA ALA A 143 19.79 3.32 -7.14
C ALA A 143 20.94 4.32 -7.01
N GLY A 144 20.85 5.29 -6.09
CA GLY A 144 21.91 6.27 -5.82
C GLY A 144 23.16 5.67 -5.17
N ALA A 145 23.02 4.57 -4.43
CA ALA A 145 24.17 3.88 -3.81
C ALA A 145 24.98 3.00 -4.78
N ARG A 146 24.46 2.76 -5.99
CA ARG A 146 25.09 1.97 -7.06
C ARG A 146 25.75 2.82 -8.15
N ALA A 147 25.60 4.13 -8.09
CA ALA A 147 26.21 5.08 -9.00
C ALA A 147 27.47 5.72 -8.41
#